data_e275c7856e22260dfa05c0ab2d74ed25
#
_entry.id   e275c7856e22260dfa05c0ab2d74ed25
#
_cell.length_a   1.000
_cell.length_b   1.000
_cell.length_c   1.000
_cell.angle_alpha   90.00
_cell.angle_beta   90.00
_cell.angle_gamma   90.00
#
_symmetry.space_group_name_H-M   'P 1'
#
loop_
_entity.id
_entity.type
_entity.pdbx_description
1 polymer ?
#
loop_
_entity_poly.entity_id
_entity_poly.type
_entity_poly.pdbx_seq_one_letter_code
_entity_poly.pdbx_strand_id
1 'polypeptide(L)'
;KYGHAEFGWGGGMEHQTLSSMGGWSDWLIAHELAHQWWGDMITCADFHHIWLNEGFARYGEALWAEYDEGIDAYHTYWANHAYYGGGTVIVENTTTVSEIFNGQLTYNKAGWVVHMLRHVVGDDVFFNMLNAYANNDSLKYASATTEDFRDVCEDFTGLDLHDFFDQWIYGERYPRYRVLYDTSPENVLSVQVNQIQSWQLFHMPVDIRITTTDSVYNYFVDQTGESTLYLFEIPDSETILNVELDPDNWILKSVEVMQIGQEPPLPGAFTLNSPFPNPFNGRINIPFSIGEDSNLSFSIQNIMGQTVWEKHAFYPNGKHIINWQGRSGNGADLPSGLYFFTIQSSKKSLRQKILYLK
;
A
#
# COMPACT_ATOMS: atom_id res chain seq x y z
N LYS A 1 -5.84 -14.62 29.30
CA LYS A 1 -7.13 -14.66 28.60
C LYS A 1 -7.35 -13.32 27.92
N TYR A 2 -7.87 -13.32 26.71
CA TYR A 2 -8.21 -12.14 25.94
C TYR A 2 -9.73 -12.13 25.70
N GLY A 3 -10.34 -10.94 25.64
CA GLY A 3 -11.76 -10.76 25.43
C GLY A 3 -12.09 -9.39 24.83
N HIS A 4 -13.37 -9.17 24.58
CA HIS A 4 -13.90 -7.91 24.05
C HIS A 4 -15.02 -7.39 24.94
N ALA A 5 -15.11 -6.07 25.09
CA ALA A 5 -16.20 -5.38 25.74
C ALA A 5 -16.82 -4.34 24.77
N GLU A 6 -18.13 -4.40 24.58
CA GLU A 6 -18.83 -3.43 23.73
C GLU A 6 -18.92 -2.07 24.43
N PHE A 7 -18.76 -0.98 23.66
CA PHE A 7 -18.98 0.39 24.13
C PHE A 7 -19.71 1.25 23.07
N GLY A 8 -20.16 2.42 23.44
CA GLY A 8 -21.21 3.15 22.72
C GLY A 8 -20.76 4.14 21.65
N TRP A 9 -19.46 4.22 21.28
CA TRP A 9 -18.98 5.06 20.18
C TRP A 9 -18.11 4.26 19.21
N GLY A 10 -17.81 4.80 18.02
CA GLY A 10 -17.11 4.09 16.97
C GLY A 10 -15.61 3.91 17.24
N GLY A 11 -14.99 2.96 16.51
CA GLY A 11 -13.60 2.56 16.69
C GLY A 11 -13.42 1.52 17.78
N GLY A 12 -12.17 1.29 18.20
CA GLY A 12 -11.83 0.42 19.32
C GLY A 12 -10.89 1.12 20.30
N MET A 13 -10.50 0.39 21.32
CA MET A 13 -9.48 0.77 22.27
C MET A 13 -8.83 -0.49 22.81
N GLU A 14 -7.55 -0.58 22.67
CA GLU A 14 -6.70 -1.74 22.92
C GLU A 14 -6.47 -2.06 24.39
N HIS A 15 -7.42 -1.77 25.28
CA HIS A 15 -7.23 -2.07 26.70
C HIS A 15 -6.64 -3.46 26.90
N GLN A 16 -5.57 -3.53 27.67
CA GLN A 16 -4.77 -4.73 27.89
C GLN A 16 -5.65 -5.93 28.27
N THR A 17 -5.59 -6.99 27.48
CA THR A 17 -6.35 -8.25 27.61
C THR A 17 -7.88 -8.14 27.43
N LEU A 18 -8.45 -6.93 27.27
CA LEU A 18 -9.88 -6.70 27.12
C LEU A 18 -10.14 -5.49 26.21
N SER A 19 -10.05 -5.69 24.90
CA SER A 19 -10.29 -4.60 23.95
C SER A 19 -11.73 -4.11 24.00
N SER A 20 -11.88 -2.78 24.01
CA SER A 20 -13.20 -2.14 23.95
C SER A 20 -13.59 -1.94 22.50
N MET A 21 -14.79 -2.40 22.13
CA MET A 21 -15.23 -2.50 20.73
C MET A 21 -16.43 -1.62 20.47
N GLY A 22 -16.30 -0.62 19.61
CA GLY A 22 -17.41 0.19 19.11
C GLY A 22 -18.02 -0.35 17.81
N GLY A 23 -17.55 -1.49 17.34
CA GLY A 23 -18.00 -2.24 16.17
C GLY A 23 -17.44 -3.64 16.16
N TRP A 24 -17.93 -4.48 15.22
CA TRP A 24 -17.59 -5.91 15.16
C TRP A 24 -17.13 -6.32 13.75
N SER A 25 -16.42 -5.43 13.05
CA SER A 25 -15.76 -5.81 11.80
C SER A 25 -14.49 -6.59 12.10
N ASP A 26 -14.17 -7.55 11.25
CA ASP A 26 -12.95 -8.35 11.37
C ASP A 26 -11.69 -7.47 11.36
N TRP A 27 -11.70 -6.39 10.59
CA TRP A 27 -10.65 -5.38 10.56
C TRP A 27 -10.39 -4.74 11.91
N LEU A 28 -11.46 -4.28 12.58
CA LEU A 28 -11.33 -3.68 13.91
C LEU A 28 -10.86 -4.70 14.94
N ILE A 29 -11.36 -5.93 14.88
CA ILE A 29 -10.93 -7.01 15.77
C ILE A 29 -9.45 -7.33 15.57
N ALA A 30 -8.98 -7.40 14.33
CA ALA A 30 -7.58 -7.66 14.01
C ALA A 30 -6.68 -6.52 14.48
N HIS A 31 -7.12 -5.26 14.30
CA HIS A 31 -6.45 -4.05 14.77
C HIS A 31 -6.24 -4.10 16.30
N GLU A 32 -7.32 -4.21 17.05
CA GLU A 32 -7.28 -4.22 18.53
C GLU A 32 -6.55 -5.46 19.09
N LEU A 33 -6.56 -6.57 18.35
CA LEU A 33 -5.78 -7.75 18.72
C LEU A 33 -4.29 -7.52 18.53
N ALA A 34 -3.87 -6.89 17.43
CA ALA A 34 -2.46 -6.62 17.14
C ALA A 34 -1.83 -5.71 18.20
N HIS A 35 -2.59 -4.77 18.71
CA HIS A 35 -2.18 -3.90 19.80
C HIS A 35 -1.77 -4.64 21.08
N GLN A 36 -2.24 -5.87 21.32
CA GLN A 36 -1.81 -6.63 22.51
C GLN A 36 -0.31 -6.91 22.53
N TRP A 37 0.36 -6.85 21.36
CA TRP A 37 1.83 -6.90 21.22
C TRP A 37 2.41 -5.50 20.97
N TRP A 38 1.84 -4.73 20.06
CA TRP A 38 2.33 -3.43 19.59
C TRP A 38 1.45 -2.29 20.11
N GLY A 39 1.73 -1.87 21.33
CA GLY A 39 0.95 -0.93 22.12
C GLY A 39 0.88 -1.33 23.59
N ASP A 40 0.43 -2.55 23.87
CA ASP A 40 0.28 -3.06 25.24
C ASP A 40 1.54 -3.70 25.80
N MET A 41 2.17 -4.61 25.04
CA MET A 41 3.36 -5.31 25.48
C MET A 41 4.63 -4.47 25.27
N ILE A 42 4.75 -3.84 24.11
CA ILE A 42 5.76 -2.83 23.82
C ILE A 42 5.01 -1.58 23.37
N THR A 43 5.04 -0.54 24.17
CA THR A 43 4.34 0.71 23.85
C THR A 43 5.32 1.75 23.27
N CYS A 44 4.84 2.72 22.52
CA CYS A 44 5.68 3.83 22.09
C CYS A 44 6.20 4.64 23.30
N ALA A 45 7.44 5.11 23.22
CA ALA A 45 8.07 5.87 24.32
C ALA A 45 7.34 7.18 24.61
N ASP A 46 6.83 7.81 23.57
CA ASP A 46 5.96 8.97 23.63
C ASP A 46 5.15 9.07 22.31
N PHE A 47 4.26 10.06 22.21
CA PHE A 47 3.39 10.22 21.04
C PHE A 47 4.11 10.64 19.76
N HIS A 48 5.36 11.02 19.78
CA HIS A 48 6.15 11.18 18.56
C HIS A 48 6.28 9.85 17.82
N HIS A 49 6.38 8.75 18.58
CA HIS A 49 6.55 7.39 18.07
C HIS A 49 5.26 6.56 18.03
N ILE A 50 4.06 7.19 18.07
CA ILE A 50 2.76 6.49 18.12
C ILE A 50 2.55 5.53 16.94
N TRP A 51 3.25 5.72 15.84
CA TRP A 51 3.22 4.84 14.68
C TRP A 51 3.64 3.39 15.02
N LEU A 52 4.47 3.19 16.04
CA LEU A 52 4.84 1.86 16.54
C LEU A 52 3.64 1.09 17.10
N ASN A 53 2.63 1.79 17.58
CA ASN A 53 1.36 1.20 17.98
C ASN A 53 0.45 1.08 16.76
N GLU A 54 0.06 2.19 16.15
CA GLU A 54 -1.01 2.27 15.15
C GLU A 54 -0.62 1.70 13.78
N GLY A 55 0.63 1.89 13.36
CA GLY A 55 1.15 1.32 12.13
C GLY A 55 1.21 -0.19 12.18
N PHE A 56 1.63 -0.76 13.30
CA PHE A 56 1.62 -2.21 13.51
C PHE A 56 0.22 -2.78 13.64
N ALA A 57 -0.69 -2.07 14.30
CA ALA A 57 -2.09 -2.49 14.36
C ALA A 57 -2.74 -2.48 12.97
N ARG A 58 -2.47 -1.45 12.17
CA ARG A 58 -2.86 -1.40 10.75
C ARG A 58 -2.25 -2.55 9.94
N TYR A 59 -1.00 -2.90 10.21
CA TYR A 59 -0.37 -4.06 9.60
C TYR A 59 -1.05 -5.38 10.01
N GLY A 60 -1.53 -5.49 11.25
CA GLY A 60 -2.34 -6.62 11.73
C GLY A 60 -3.62 -6.84 10.92
N GLU A 61 -4.28 -5.75 10.49
CA GLU A 61 -5.43 -5.84 9.58
C GLU A 61 -5.02 -6.46 8.21
N ALA A 62 -3.87 -6.04 7.67
CA ALA A 62 -3.37 -6.61 6.42
C ALA A 62 -3.01 -8.10 6.55
N LEU A 63 -2.44 -8.52 7.68
CA LEU A 63 -2.18 -9.93 7.96
C LEU A 63 -3.48 -10.75 8.08
N TRP A 64 -4.55 -10.14 8.59
CA TRP A 64 -5.87 -10.77 8.57
C TRP A 64 -6.37 -10.95 7.14
N ALA A 65 -6.20 -9.96 6.25
CA ALA A 65 -6.55 -10.10 4.84
C ALA A 65 -5.78 -11.25 4.16
N GLU A 66 -4.48 -11.37 4.47
CA GLU A 66 -3.63 -12.45 3.96
C GLU A 66 -4.10 -13.82 4.44
N TYR A 67 -4.45 -13.94 5.73
CA TYR A 67 -4.92 -15.18 6.33
C TYR A 67 -6.28 -15.61 5.78
N ASP A 68 -7.22 -14.68 5.64
CA ASP A 68 -8.62 -14.97 5.27
C ASP A 68 -8.80 -15.21 3.76
N GLU A 69 -8.17 -14.37 2.92
CA GLU A 69 -8.37 -14.37 1.46
C GLU A 69 -7.06 -14.55 0.65
N GLY A 70 -5.92 -14.67 1.30
CA GLY A 70 -4.61 -14.91 0.67
C GLY A 70 -3.84 -13.65 0.29
N ILE A 71 -2.66 -13.85 -0.33
CA ILE A 71 -1.69 -12.78 -0.62
C ILE A 71 -2.24 -11.69 -1.55
N ASP A 72 -3.12 -12.02 -2.48
CA ASP A 72 -3.73 -11.02 -3.37
C ASP A 72 -4.64 -10.06 -2.59
N ALA A 73 -5.32 -10.53 -1.55
CA ALA A 73 -6.11 -9.71 -0.66
C ALA A 73 -5.23 -8.80 0.19
N TYR A 74 -4.09 -9.29 0.68
CA TYR A 74 -3.08 -8.51 1.36
C TYR A 74 -2.57 -7.33 0.51
N HIS A 75 -2.16 -7.58 -0.73
CA HIS A 75 -1.72 -6.50 -1.63
C HIS A 75 -2.85 -5.54 -1.99
N THR A 76 -4.07 -6.06 -2.15
CA THR A 76 -5.27 -5.23 -2.35
C THR A 76 -5.57 -4.34 -1.15
N TYR A 77 -5.39 -4.86 0.07
CA TYR A 77 -5.54 -4.08 1.30
C TYR A 77 -4.62 -2.87 1.27
N TRP A 78 -3.33 -3.05 0.97
CA TRP A 78 -2.36 -1.95 0.89
C TRP A 78 -2.68 -0.97 -0.23
N ALA A 79 -3.06 -1.43 -1.40
CA ALA A 79 -3.48 -0.55 -2.50
C ALA A 79 -4.64 0.36 -2.11
N ASN A 80 -5.59 -0.13 -1.29
CA ASN A 80 -6.73 0.64 -0.80
C ASN A 80 -6.38 1.63 0.33
N HIS A 81 -5.26 1.42 1.02
CA HIS A 81 -4.78 2.25 2.12
C HIS A 81 -3.55 3.09 1.75
N ALA A 82 -3.21 3.19 0.46
CA ALA A 82 -2.11 4.02 0.00
C ALA A 82 -2.38 5.51 0.25
N TYR A 83 -1.39 6.20 0.82
CA TYR A 83 -1.44 7.64 1.06
C TYR A 83 -0.35 8.35 0.25
N TYR A 84 -0.76 9.22 -0.65
CA TYR A 84 0.11 9.95 -1.57
C TYR A 84 0.28 11.44 -1.21
N GLY A 85 -0.04 11.82 0.02
CA GLY A 85 0.15 13.18 0.53
C GLY A 85 1.53 13.44 1.10
N GLY A 86 1.74 14.65 1.61
CA GLY A 86 2.92 15.04 2.39
C GLY A 86 2.76 14.70 3.87
N GLY A 87 3.78 15.01 4.65
CA GLY A 87 3.86 14.76 6.08
C GLY A 87 4.66 13.51 6.44
N THR A 88 5.21 13.55 7.65
CA THR A 88 6.06 12.51 8.24
C THR A 88 5.22 11.50 9.01
N VAL A 89 5.74 10.28 9.16
CA VAL A 89 5.12 9.26 10.04
C VAL A 89 5.42 9.58 11.50
N ILE A 90 6.63 10.08 11.78
CA ILE A 90 6.94 10.64 13.10
C ILE A 90 6.03 11.85 13.36
N VAL A 91 5.43 11.93 14.53
CA VAL A 91 4.55 13.05 14.89
C VAL A 91 5.40 14.20 15.41
N GLU A 92 5.43 15.31 14.69
CA GLU A 92 6.21 16.49 15.11
C GLU A 92 5.53 17.27 16.24
N ASN A 93 4.20 17.41 16.17
CA ASN A 93 3.41 18.14 17.16
C ASN A 93 2.47 17.21 17.94
N THR A 94 2.83 16.90 19.16
CA THR A 94 2.05 16.03 20.05
C THR A 94 1.05 16.78 20.95
N THR A 95 0.73 18.03 20.61
CA THR A 95 -0.21 18.84 21.42
C THR A 95 -1.67 18.68 20.98
N THR A 96 -1.92 18.11 19.80
CA THR A 96 -3.25 17.91 19.24
C THR A 96 -3.55 16.45 18.93
N VAL A 97 -4.70 15.95 19.37
CA VAL A 97 -5.14 14.57 19.18
C VAL A 97 -5.21 14.20 17.69
N SER A 98 -5.67 15.12 16.83
CA SER A 98 -5.79 14.89 15.39
C SER A 98 -4.47 14.79 14.64
N GLU A 99 -3.38 15.31 15.20
CA GLU A 99 -2.04 15.14 14.65
C GLU A 99 -1.40 13.84 15.14
N ILE A 100 -1.60 13.50 16.41
CA ILE A 100 -1.13 12.24 16.99
C ILE A 100 -1.80 11.05 16.28
N PHE A 101 -3.14 11.06 16.19
CA PHE A 101 -3.93 9.98 15.58
C PHE A 101 -4.37 10.36 14.14
N ASN A 102 -3.41 10.73 13.30
CA ASN A 102 -3.66 11.04 11.90
C ASN A 102 -3.84 9.76 11.08
N GLY A 103 -5.06 9.43 10.69
CA GLY A 103 -5.39 8.20 9.97
C GLY A 103 -4.59 7.97 8.69
N GLN A 104 -4.07 9.03 8.06
CA GLN A 104 -3.26 8.90 6.83
C GLN A 104 -1.78 8.70 7.11
N LEU A 105 -1.24 9.31 8.15
CA LEU A 105 0.20 9.29 8.47
C LEU A 105 0.53 8.21 9.48
N THR A 106 -0.05 8.29 10.69
CA THR A 106 0.31 7.40 11.79
C THR A 106 -0.35 6.02 11.71
N TYR A 107 -1.36 5.84 10.84
CA TYR A 107 -1.99 4.56 10.52
C TYR A 107 -1.60 4.06 9.13
N ASN A 108 -2.11 4.69 8.06
CA ASN A 108 -1.97 4.16 6.71
C ASN A 108 -0.52 4.16 6.23
N LYS A 109 0.17 5.33 6.22
CA LYS A 109 1.57 5.42 5.81
C LYS A 109 2.47 4.62 6.74
N ALA A 110 2.23 4.66 8.06
CA ALA A 110 2.95 3.87 9.04
C ALA A 110 2.84 2.36 8.78
N GLY A 111 1.63 1.86 8.55
CA GLY A 111 1.43 0.46 8.19
C GLY A 111 2.11 0.09 6.86
N TRP A 112 2.12 1.01 5.88
CA TRP A 112 2.88 0.86 4.64
C TRP A 112 4.38 0.74 4.90
N VAL A 113 4.94 1.46 5.88
CA VAL A 113 6.36 1.30 6.24
C VAL A 113 6.65 -0.10 6.75
N VAL A 114 5.78 -0.66 7.60
CA VAL A 114 5.92 -2.05 8.07
C VAL A 114 5.81 -3.05 6.92
N HIS A 115 4.86 -2.83 6.00
CA HIS A 115 4.72 -3.63 4.77
C HIS A 115 5.97 -3.58 3.88
N MET A 116 6.51 -2.39 3.65
CA MET A 116 7.74 -2.21 2.87
C MET A 116 8.96 -2.84 3.55
N LEU A 117 9.04 -2.78 4.89
CA LEU A 117 10.11 -3.42 5.64
C LEU A 117 10.08 -4.95 5.44
N ARG A 118 8.88 -5.57 5.42
CA ARG A 118 8.73 -7.00 5.08
C ARG A 118 9.34 -7.32 3.71
N HIS A 119 9.13 -6.47 2.71
CA HIS A 119 9.72 -6.64 1.39
C HIS A 119 11.25 -6.49 1.39
N VAL A 120 11.76 -5.51 2.12
CA VAL A 120 13.22 -5.26 2.22
C VAL A 120 13.97 -6.44 2.83
N VAL A 121 13.44 -7.04 3.89
CA VAL A 121 14.12 -8.11 4.62
C VAL A 121 13.69 -9.51 4.20
N GLY A 122 12.55 -9.66 3.50
CA GLY A 122 11.95 -10.94 3.11
C GLY A 122 11.12 -11.59 4.22
N ASP A 123 10.13 -12.37 3.82
CA ASP A 123 9.07 -12.94 4.69
C ASP A 123 9.61 -13.69 5.91
N ASP A 124 10.48 -14.68 5.68
CA ASP A 124 11.00 -15.55 6.74
C ASP A 124 11.81 -14.74 7.77
N VAL A 125 12.59 -13.78 7.29
CA VAL A 125 13.40 -12.89 8.14
C VAL A 125 12.49 -11.94 8.90
N PHE A 126 11.49 -11.35 8.24
CA PHE A 126 10.60 -10.35 8.81
C PHE A 126 9.85 -10.88 10.05
N PHE A 127 9.18 -12.01 9.96
CA PHE A 127 8.42 -12.55 11.09
C PHE A 127 9.32 -13.01 12.24
N ASN A 128 10.50 -13.54 11.95
CA ASN A 128 11.49 -13.88 12.98
C ASN A 128 12.07 -12.61 13.65
N MET A 129 12.30 -11.56 12.90
CA MET A 129 12.72 -10.24 13.40
C MET A 129 11.66 -9.61 14.31
N LEU A 130 10.37 -9.65 13.93
CA LEU A 130 9.27 -9.20 14.80
C LEU A 130 9.19 -10.04 16.09
N ASN A 131 9.44 -11.35 16.00
CA ASN A 131 9.50 -12.20 17.18
C ASN A 131 10.68 -11.81 18.09
N ALA A 132 11.84 -11.48 17.52
CA ALA A 132 12.99 -10.98 18.28
C ALA A 132 12.67 -9.64 18.94
N TYR A 133 12.01 -8.71 18.25
CA TYR A 133 11.56 -7.44 18.81
C TYR A 133 10.59 -7.67 19.99
N ALA A 134 9.56 -8.50 19.81
CA ALA A 134 8.59 -8.83 20.86
C ALA A 134 9.20 -9.50 22.11
N ASN A 135 10.35 -10.14 21.96
CA ASN A 135 11.05 -10.82 23.04
C ASN A 135 12.37 -10.15 23.46
N ASN A 136 12.63 -8.92 22.99
CA ASN A 136 13.79 -8.15 23.41
C ASN A 136 13.72 -7.85 24.92
N ASP A 137 14.72 -8.25 25.68
CA ASP A 137 14.73 -8.16 27.14
C ASP A 137 14.60 -6.72 27.68
N SER A 138 15.03 -5.71 26.89
CA SER A 138 14.98 -4.31 27.27
C SER A 138 13.66 -3.63 26.91
N LEU A 139 12.94 -4.15 25.92
CA LEU A 139 11.73 -3.52 25.35
C LEU A 139 10.45 -4.24 25.74
N LYS A 140 10.51 -5.54 26.01
CA LYS A 140 9.35 -6.33 26.42
C LYS A 140 8.79 -5.84 27.75
N TYR A 141 7.51 -5.48 27.75
CA TYR A 141 6.80 -4.82 28.86
C TYR A 141 7.38 -3.45 29.25
N ALA A 142 7.97 -2.78 28.26
CA ALA A 142 8.52 -1.44 28.38
C ALA A 142 8.07 -0.57 27.19
N SER A 143 8.78 0.52 26.94
CA SER A 143 8.51 1.42 25.82
C SER A 143 9.67 1.44 24.84
N ALA A 144 9.36 1.73 23.56
CA ALA A 144 10.32 1.81 22.48
C ALA A 144 10.20 3.11 21.68
N THR A 145 11.34 3.61 21.22
CA THR A 145 11.43 4.64 20.18
C THR A 145 11.51 4.00 18.79
N THR A 146 11.45 4.81 17.76
CA THR A 146 11.72 4.38 16.36
C THR A 146 13.13 3.79 16.26
N GLU A 147 14.12 4.40 16.93
CA GLU A 147 15.50 3.96 16.92
C GLU A 147 15.67 2.61 17.60
N ASP A 148 14.99 2.38 18.73
CA ASP A 148 15.02 1.08 19.42
C ASP A 148 14.50 -0.04 18.50
N PHE A 149 13.42 0.21 17.76
CA PHE A 149 12.90 -0.75 16.79
C PHE A 149 13.86 -0.97 15.61
N ARG A 150 14.41 0.12 15.02
CA ARG A 150 15.42 0.04 13.98
C ARG A 150 16.62 -0.78 14.41
N ASP A 151 17.18 -0.46 15.58
CA ASP A 151 18.39 -1.11 16.09
C ASP A 151 18.16 -2.63 16.28
N VAL A 152 16.98 -3.04 16.77
CA VAL A 152 16.62 -4.48 16.83
C VAL A 152 16.53 -5.09 15.41
N CYS A 153 15.99 -4.36 14.43
CA CYS A 153 15.93 -4.84 13.05
C CYS A 153 17.33 -5.01 12.46
N GLU A 154 18.23 -4.04 12.67
CA GLU A 154 19.61 -4.07 12.17
C GLU A 154 20.43 -5.17 12.87
N ASP A 155 20.31 -5.30 14.19
CA ASP A 155 20.99 -6.37 14.95
C ASP A 155 20.56 -7.76 14.49
N PHE A 156 19.26 -7.94 14.15
CA PHE A 156 18.72 -9.22 13.71
C PHE A 156 19.09 -9.56 12.27
N THR A 157 19.02 -8.57 11.36
CA THR A 157 19.18 -8.79 9.91
C THR A 157 20.63 -8.61 9.43
N GLY A 158 21.43 -7.81 10.15
CA GLY A 158 22.74 -7.36 9.71
C GLY A 158 22.70 -6.32 8.59
N LEU A 159 21.53 -5.80 8.24
CA LEU A 159 21.34 -4.74 7.24
C LEU A 159 21.49 -3.37 7.89
N ASP A 160 21.97 -2.38 7.12
CA ASP A 160 21.88 -0.97 7.47
C ASP A 160 20.51 -0.46 7.01
N LEU A 161 19.64 -0.10 7.95
CA LEU A 161 18.28 0.37 7.70
C LEU A 161 18.12 1.88 7.98
N HIS A 162 19.21 2.60 8.27
CA HIS A 162 19.13 4.03 8.57
C HIS A 162 18.46 4.82 7.47
N ASP A 163 18.88 4.66 6.21
CA ASP A 163 18.26 5.34 5.07
C ASP A 163 16.77 5.00 4.93
N PHE A 164 16.38 3.74 5.17
CA PHE A 164 15.00 3.32 5.13
C PHE A 164 14.14 4.07 6.15
N PHE A 165 14.56 4.08 7.42
CA PHE A 165 13.81 4.77 8.48
C PHE A 165 13.83 6.29 8.28
N ASP A 166 14.97 6.88 7.91
CA ASP A 166 15.09 8.31 7.66
C ASP A 166 14.15 8.76 6.53
N GLN A 167 14.06 7.99 5.45
CA GLN A 167 13.24 8.36 4.29
C GLN A 167 11.75 8.11 4.50
N TRP A 168 11.37 7.05 5.22
CA TRP A 168 9.98 6.65 5.33
C TRP A 168 9.27 7.07 6.62
N ILE A 169 10.01 7.23 7.72
CA ILE A 169 9.46 7.68 9.01
C ILE A 169 9.65 9.19 9.19
N TYR A 170 10.88 9.67 9.02
CA TYR A 170 11.24 11.07 9.20
C TYR A 170 11.08 11.90 7.92
N GLY A 171 11.16 11.26 6.76
CA GLY A 171 10.94 11.85 5.47
C GLY A 171 9.46 11.91 5.06
N GLU A 172 9.16 12.78 4.11
CA GLU A 172 7.83 12.95 3.58
C GLU A 172 7.65 12.25 2.23
N ARG A 173 6.38 12.00 1.88
CA ARG A 173 5.98 11.56 0.53
C ARG A 173 6.47 10.15 0.16
N TYR A 174 6.78 9.92 -1.13
CA TYR A 174 7.04 8.62 -1.75
C TYR A 174 7.83 8.80 -3.06
N PRO A 175 8.53 7.78 -3.58
CA PRO A 175 9.22 7.86 -4.87
C PRO A 175 8.25 7.88 -6.05
N ARG A 176 8.59 8.66 -7.06
CA ARG A 176 7.92 8.69 -8.36
C ARG A 176 8.88 8.13 -9.40
N TYR A 177 8.62 6.92 -9.86
CA TYR A 177 9.49 6.24 -10.81
C TYR A 177 9.04 6.47 -12.25
N ARG A 178 10.02 6.75 -13.12
CA ARG A 178 9.87 6.64 -14.57
C ARG A 178 10.80 5.54 -15.06
N VAL A 179 10.21 4.52 -15.66
CA VAL A 179 10.93 3.38 -16.23
C VAL A 179 10.98 3.55 -17.73
N LEU A 180 12.18 3.60 -18.29
CA LEU A 180 12.43 3.58 -19.72
C LEU A 180 13.07 2.26 -20.08
N TYR A 181 12.57 1.56 -21.10
CA TYR A 181 13.19 0.32 -21.54
C TYR A 181 13.32 0.25 -23.06
N ASP A 182 14.36 -0.45 -23.50
CA ASP A 182 14.65 -0.71 -24.90
C ASP A 182 15.35 -2.06 -25.04
N THR A 183 15.23 -2.66 -26.22
CA THR A 183 15.89 -3.95 -26.53
C THR A 183 16.93 -3.72 -27.60
N SER A 184 18.17 -4.06 -27.32
CA SER A 184 19.25 -4.01 -28.31
C SER A 184 19.09 -5.09 -29.38
N PRO A 185 19.76 -4.95 -30.54
CA PRO A 185 19.79 -6.00 -31.58
C PRO A 185 20.37 -7.33 -31.08
N GLU A 186 21.18 -7.32 -30.01
CA GLU A 186 21.75 -8.50 -29.36
C GLU A 186 20.85 -9.09 -28.28
N ASN A 187 19.58 -8.72 -28.24
CA ASN A 187 18.56 -9.15 -27.26
C ASN A 187 18.89 -8.82 -25.81
N VAL A 188 19.64 -7.76 -25.58
CA VAL A 188 19.85 -7.21 -24.25
C VAL A 188 18.76 -6.16 -23.98
N LEU A 189 17.91 -6.44 -22.99
CA LEU A 189 16.93 -5.48 -22.48
C LEU A 189 17.61 -4.50 -21.54
N SER A 190 17.61 -3.23 -21.88
CA SER A 190 17.99 -2.16 -20.98
C SER A 190 16.75 -1.60 -20.28
N VAL A 191 16.79 -1.51 -18.96
CA VAL A 191 15.73 -0.92 -18.13
C VAL A 191 16.34 0.18 -17.29
N GLN A 192 16.01 1.43 -17.59
CA GLN A 192 16.44 2.59 -16.82
C GLN A 192 15.33 3.01 -15.88
N VAL A 193 15.61 2.98 -14.59
CA VAL A 193 14.69 3.44 -13.54
C VAL A 193 15.13 4.80 -13.05
N ASN A 194 14.27 5.80 -13.18
CA ASN A 194 14.55 7.17 -12.77
C ASN A 194 13.57 7.58 -11.67
N GLN A 195 14.06 8.25 -10.63
CA GLN A 195 13.23 8.96 -9.67
C GLN A 195 13.02 10.39 -10.18
N ILE A 196 11.75 10.78 -10.40
CA ILE A 196 11.39 12.04 -11.08
C ILE A 196 10.72 13.07 -10.17
N GLN A 197 10.62 12.79 -8.87
CA GLN A 197 10.09 13.72 -7.87
C GLN A 197 11.08 14.86 -7.58
N SER A 198 10.58 15.96 -7.02
CA SER A 198 11.37 17.12 -6.62
C SER A 198 11.73 17.16 -5.13
N TRP A 199 11.33 16.16 -4.37
CA TRP A 199 11.67 15.97 -2.96
C TRP A 199 12.81 14.95 -2.81
N GLN A 200 13.04 14.39 -1.61
CA GLN A 200 14.16 13.47 -1.37
C GLN A 200 14.12 12.25 -2.31
N LEU A 201 15.29 11.68 -2.56
CA LEU A 201 15.42 10.36 -3.18
C LEU A 201 15.10 9.27 -2.15
N PHE A 202 14.65 8.13 -2.65
CA PHE A 202 14.38 6.94 -1.85
C PHE A 202 15.30 5.81 -2.28
N HIS A 203 15.95 5.17 -1.31
CA HIS A 203 16.75 3.98 -1.52
C HIS A 203 15.90 2.76 -1.16
N MET A 204 15.51 1.99 -2.17
CA MET A 204 14.65 0.82 -1.99
C MET A 204 15.06 -0.30 -2.94
N PRO A 205 15.04 -1.54 -2.48
CA PRO A 205 14.99 -2.66 -3.41
C PRO A 205 13.63 -2.62 -4.14
N VAL A 206 13.66 -2.90 -5.44
CA VAL A 206 12.47 -2.90 -6.29
C VAL A 206 12.41 -4.16 -7.13
N ASP A 207 11.21 -4.68 -7.36
CA ASP A 207 10.99 -5.79 -8.28
C ASP A 207 10.83 -5.28 -9.71
N ILE A 208 11.56 -5.89 -10.65
CA ILE A 208 11.35 -5.73 -12.08
C ILE A 208 10.83 -7.04 -12.64
N ARG A 209 9.61 -7.04 -13.16
CA ARG A 209 9.01 -8.18 -13.85
C ARG A 209 9.07 -7.96 -15.35
N ILE A 210 9.65 -8.93 -16.07
CA ILE A 210 9.72 -8.94 -17.52
C ILE A 210 8.89 -10.12 -18.01
N THR A 211 7.82 -9.83 -18.75
CA THR A 211 6.99 -10.86 -19.40
C THR A 211 7.37 -10.95 -20.87
N THR A 212 7.69 -12.15 -21.31
CA THR A 212 7.98 -12.47 -22.70
C THR A 212 6.93 -13.39 -23.30
N THR A 213 7.13 -13.80 -24.56
CA THR A 213 6.25 -14.77 -25.24
C THR A 213 6.21 -16.12 -24.54
N ASP A 214 7.29 -16.54 -23.88
CA ASP A 214 7.45 -17.90 -23.36
C ASP A 214 7.66 -17.96 -21.85
N SER A 215 8.08 -16.85 -21.19
CA SER A 215 8.52 -16.84 -19.82
C SER A 215 8.13 -15.54 -19.05
N VAL A 216 8.20 -15.62 -17.73
CA VAL A 216 8.14 -14.46 -16.83
C VAL A 216 9.40 -14.45 -15.97
N TYR A 217 10.16 -13.38 -16.05
CA TYR A 217 11.38 -13.18 -15.26
C TYR A 217 11.10 -12.14 -14.18
N ASN A 218 11.51 -12.46 -12.94
CA ASN A 218 11.41 -11.53 -11.80
C ASN A 218 12.83 -11.24 -11.29
N TYR A 219 13.14 -9.96 -11.16
CA TYR A 219 14.43 -9.49 -10.66
C TYR A 219 14.21 -8.58 -9.47
N PHE A 220 14.96 -8.81 -8.41
CA PHE A 220 15.01 -7.96 -7.23
C PHE A 220 16.29 -7.14 -7.32
N VAL A 221 16.17 -5.81 -7.43
CA VAL A 221 17.29 -4.91 -7.71
C VAL A 221 17.28 -3.71 -6.78
N ASP A 222 18.47 -3.22 -6.40
CA ASP A 222 18.59 -2.05 -5.53
C ASP A 222 18.50 -0.76 -6.34
N GLN A 223 17.51 0.06 -6.04
CA GLN A 223 17.35 1.40 -6.60
C GLN A 223 17.86 2.43 -5.59
N THR A 224 19.13 2.83 -5.73
CA THR A 224 19.81 3.71 -4.76
C THR A 224 20.09 5.13 -5.29
N GLY A 225 19.86 5.39 -6.57
CA GLY A 225 20.17 6.67 -7.20
C GLY A 225 18.97 7.38 -7.82
N GLU A 226 19.21 8.59 -8.29
CA GLU A 226 18.23 9.32 -9.11
C GLU A 226 17.92 8.57 -10.41
N SER A 227 18.93 7.89 -10.99
CA SER A 227 18.82 7.12 -12.22
C SER A 227 19.72 5.90 -12.17
N THR A 228 19.16 4.72 -12.37
CA THR A 228 19.91 3.46 -12.42
C THR A 228 19.55 2.69 -13.69
N LEU A 229 20.57 2.15 -14.37
CA LEU A 229 20.41 1.33 -15.57
C LEU A 229 20.67 -0.13 -15.22
N TYR A 230 19.70 -0.99 -15.53
CA TYR A 230 19.78 -2.43 -15.41
C TYR A 230 19.81 -3.06 -16.81
N LEU A 231 20.59 -4.12 -16.98
CA LEU A 231 20.71 -4.86 -18.24
C LEU A 231 20.32 -6.32 -17.99
N PHE A 232 19.41 -6.83 -18.80
CA PHE A 232 18.91 -8.19 -18.72
C PHE A 232 19.09 -8.90 -20.05
N GLU A 233 19.70 -10.07 -20.04
CA GLU A 233 19.81 -10.93 -21.22
C GLU A 233 18.50 -11.69 -21.40
N ILE A 234 17.86 -11.55 -22.56
CA ILE A 234 16.64 -12.24 -22.94
C ILE A 234 16.97 -13.24 -24.06
N PRO A 235 16.49 -14.49 -23.99
CA PRO A 235 16.74 -15.47 -25.06
C PRO A 235 16.28 -14.95 -26.43
N ASP A 236 17.10 -15.19 -27.47
CA ASP A 236 16.82 -14.71 -28.85
C ASP A 236 15.47 -15.20 -29.41
N SER A 237 14.95 -16.32 -28.90
CA SER A 237 13.66 -16.88 -29.28
C SER A 237 12.46 -16.16 -28.67
N GLU A 238 12.68 -15.31 -27.65
CA GLU A 238 11.62 -14.68 -26.88
C GLU A 238 11.43 -13.21 -27.27
N THR A 239 10.17 -12.77 -27.31
CA THR A 239 9.83 -11.37 -27.52
C THR A 239 9.30 -10.77 -26.23
N ILE A 240 9.79 -9.60 -25.85
CA ILE A 240 9.32 -8.87 -24.66
C ILE A 240 7.90 -8.35 -24.92
N LEU A 241 6.98 -8.72 -24.03
CA LEU A 241 5.57 -8.31 -24.07
C LEU A 241 5.31 -7.18 -23.07
N ASN A 242 5.95 -7.22 -21.90
CA ASN A 242 5.72 -6.24 -20.84
C ASN A 242 6.94 -6.12 -19.92
N VAL A 243 7.14 -4.91 -19.38
CA VAL A 243 8.10 -4.62 -18.32
C VAL A 243 7.36 -3.87 -17.22
N GLU A 244 7.44 -4.35 -15.99
CA GLU A 244 6.75 -3.77 -14.82
C GLU A 244 7.75 -3.50 -13.71
N LEU A 245 7.57 -2.41 -12.99
CA LEU A 245 8.29 -2.09 -11.76
C LEU A 245 7.34 -2.29 -10.58
N ASP A 246 7.75 -3.12 -9.62
CA ASP A 246 7.00 -3.48 -8.43
C ASP A 246 5.53 -3.84 -8.75
N PRO A 247 5.31 -4.90 -9.54
CA PRO A 247 3.99 -5.29 -10.02
C PRO A 247 3.05 -5.75 -8.91
N ASP A 248 3.61 -6.29 -7.82
CA ASP A 248 2.85 -6.82 -6.69
C ASP A 248 2.59 -5.74 -5.62
N ASN A 249 3.05 -4.50 -5.88
CA ASN A 249 2.77 -3.32 -5.04
C ASN A 249 3.34 -3.41 -3.62
N TRP A 250 4.62 -3.79 -3.53
CA TRP A 250 5.36 -3.80 -2.28
C TRP A 250 5.79 -2.42 -1.80
N ILE A 251 5.87 -1.43 -2.69
CA ILE A 251 6.38 -0.10 -2.40
C ILE A 251 5.28 0.95 -2.58
N LEU A 252 5.13 1.86 -1.61
CA LEU A 252 4.29 3.05 -1.77
C LEU A 252 4.93 3.97 -2.80
N LYS A 253 4.45 3.95 -4.04
CA LYS A 253 5.04 4.64 -5.18
C LYS A 253 4.03 5.11 -6.19
N SER A 254 4.47 5.96 -7.11
CA SER A 254 3.88 6.03 -8.45
C SER A 254 4.89 5.60 -9.50
N VAL A 255 4.41 4.99 -10.59
CA VAL A 255 5.26 4.51 -11.66
C VAL A 255 4.65 4.79 -13.02
N GLU A 256 5.48 5.26 -13.97
CA GLU A 256 5.19 5.31 -15.39
C GLU A 256 6.24 4.49 -16.14
N VAL A 257 5.79 3.59 -17.02
CA VAL A 257 6.67 2.72 -17.81
C VAL A 257 6.52 3.05 -19.29
N MET A 258 7.64 3.25 -20.00
CA MET A 258 7.67 3.61 -21.41
C MET A 258 8.75 2.82 -22.15
N GLN A 259 8.40 2.28 -23.32
CA GLN A 259 9.41 1.74 -24.24
C GLN A 259 10.02 2.88 -25.05
N ILE A 260 11.35 2.90 -25.17
CA ILE A 260 12.05 3.92 -25.98
C ILE A 260 11.65 3.76 -27.45
N GLY A 261 11.32 4.89 -28.09
CA GLY A 261 10.85 4.87 -29.50
C GLY A 261 9.34 4.67 -29.70
N GLN A 262 8.58 4.36 -28.65
CA GLN A 262 7.15 4.51 -28.66
C GLN A 262 6.76 5.93 -28.22
N GLU A 263 5.81 6.55 -28.94
CA GLU A 263 5.26 7.82 -28.44
C GLU A 263 4.64 7.58 -27.07
N PRO A 264 4.97 8.41 -26.04
CA PRO A 264 4.30 8.31 -24.76
C PRO A 264 2.79 8.44 -24.98
N PRO A 265 1.95 7.69 -24.27
CA PRO A 265 0.52 7.93 -24.32
C PRO A 265 0.30 9.42 -24.04
N LEU A 266 -0.49 10.08 -24.89
CA LEU A 266 -0.74 11.53 -24.86
C LEU A 266 -0.89 11.98 -23.40
N PRO A 267 -0.07 12.94 -22.92
CA PRO A 267 -0.19 13.45 -21.56
C PRO A 267 -1.62 13.96 -21.37
N GLY A 268 -2.36 13.43 -20.40
CA GLY A 268 -3.66 13.96 -20.02
C GLY A 268 -4.88 13.09 -20.33
N ALA A 269 -4.74 11.85 -20.72
CA ALA A 269 -5.91 10.99 -20.87
C ALA A 269 -6.42 10.50 -19.50
N PHE A 270 -7.40 11.24 -18.95
CA PHE A 270 -8.25 10.69 -17.90
C PHE A 270 -9.12 9.61 -18.52
N THR A 271 -8.81 8.33 -18.24
CA THR A 271 -9.49 7.16 -18.82
C THR A 271 -10.04 6.26 -17.75
N LEU A 272 -11.11 5.57 -18.06
CA LEU A 272 -11.71 4.53 -17.24
C LEU A 272 -11.83 3.29 -18.11
N ASN A 273 -11.04 2.26 -17.80
CA ASN A 273 -10.99 1.03 -18.59
C ASN A 273 -12.12 0.08 -18.16
N SER A 274 -12.33 -0.99 -18.94
CA SER A 274 -13.39 -1.95 -18.66
C SER A 274 -13.12 -2.68 -17.33
N PRO A 275 -14.09 -2.66 -16.39
CA PRO A 275 -13.99 -3.41 -15.14
C PRO A 275 -13.96 -4.92 -15.38
N PHE A 276 -13.16 -5.65 -14.56
CA PHE A 276 -13.05 -7.11 -14.68
C PHE A 276 -12.88 -7.81 -13.32
N PRO A 277 -13.41 -9.04 -13.17
CA PRO A 277 -14.41 -9.65 -14.04
C PRO A 277 -15.72 -8.84 -14.06
N ASN A 278 -16.45 -8.84 -15.16
CA ASN A 278 -17.77 -8.21 -15.25
C ASN A 278 -18.65 -9.04 -16.21
N PRO A 279 -19.63 -9.82 -15.74
CA PRO A 279 -20.16 -9.87 -14.36
C PRO A 279 -19.18 -10.39 -13.30
N PHE A 280 -19.41 -10.04 -12.02
CA PHE A 280 -18.60 -10.50 -10.89
C PHE A 280 -19.48 -11.00 -9.73
N ASN A 281 -18.92 -11.86 -8.86
CA ASN A 281 -19.61 -12.44 -7.69
C ASN A 281 -18.87 -12.25 -6.36
N GLY A 282 -17.66 -11.76 -6.35
CA GLY A 282 -16.89 -11.45 -5.14
C GLY A 282 -16.31 -10.05 -5.23
N ARG A 283 -15.31 -9.88 -6.08
CA ARG A 283 -14.60 -8.62 -6.28
C ARG A 283 -14.57 -8.25 -7.75
N ILE A 284 -14.64 -6.96 -8.02
CA ILE A 284 -14.41 -6.38 -9.33
C ILE A 284 -13.23 -5.39 -9.27
N ASN A 285 -12.33 -5.47 -10.25
CA ASN A 285 -11.25 -4.53 -10.45
C ASN A 285 -11.67 -3.49 -11.47
N ILE A 286 -11.47 -2.23 -11.19
CA ILE A 286 -11.88 -1.09 -12.02
C ILE A 286 -10.64 -0.26 -12.34
N PRO A 287 -9.94 -0.57 -13.47
CA PRO A 287 -8.72 0.14 -13.84
C PRO A 287 -9.04 1.52 -14.42
N PHE A 288 -8.22 2.50 -14.05
CA PHE A 288 -8.28 3.85 -14.62
C PHE A 288 -6.88 4.44 -14.75
N SER A 289 -6.75 5.50 -15.55
CA SER A 289 -5.51 6.28 -15.62
C SER A 289 -5.81 7.77 -15.56
N ILE A 290 -4.87 8.51 -14.98
CA ILE A 290 -4.90 9.97 -14.91
C ILE A 290 -3.58 10.55 -15.39
N GLY A 291 -3.65 11.68 -16.09
CA GLY A 291 -2.48 12.34 -16.67
C GLY A 291 -1.86 13.43 -15.79
N GLU A 292 -2.44 13.71 -14.64
CA GLU A 292 -1.93 14.68 -13.64
C GLU A 292 -2.36 14.26 -12.23
N ASP A 293 -1.56 14.61 -11.25
CA ASP A 293 -1.88 14.39 -9.84
C ASP A 293 -3.22 15.04 -9.51
N SER A 294 -4.18 14.26 -8.98
CA SER A 294 -5.55 14.76 -8.81
C SER A 294 -6.25 14.17 -7.58
N ASN A 295 -7.07 15.01 -6.95
CA ASN A 295 -8.10 14.53 -6.04
C ASN A 295 -9.28 13.99 -6.85
N LEU A 296 -9.63 12.73 -6.63
CA LEU A 296 -10.69 12.03 -7.34
C LEU A 296 -11.83 11.66 -6.41
N SER A 297 -13.03 11.70 -6.95
CA SER A 297 -14.25 11.19 -6.30
C SER A 297 -14.71 9.96 -7.06
N PHE A 298 -15.01 8.91 -6.31
CA PHE A 298 -15.53 7.66 -6.84
C PHE A 298 -16.91 7.42 -6.24
N SER A 299 -17.86 6.95 -7.04
CA SER A 299 -19.17 6.56 -6.54
C SER A 299 -19.72 5.35 -7.29
N ILE A 300 -20.49 4.55 -6.58
CA ILE A 300 -21.28 3.46 -7.17
C ILE A 300 -22.75 3.75 -6.90
N GLN A 301 -23.55 3.72 -7.94
CA GLN A 301 -24.98 3.95 -7.88
C GLN A 301 -25.76 2.72 -8.35
N ASN A 302 -26.89 2.45 -7.72
CA ASN A 302 -27.86 1.47 -8.18
C ASN A 302 -28.67 2.03 -9.37
N ILE A 303 -29.55 1.19 -9.96
CA ILE A 303 -30.41 1.58 -11.09
C ILE A 303 -31.39 2.72 -10.80
N MET A 304 -31.66 3.00 -9.52
CA MET A 304 -32.50 4.12 -9.08
C MET A 304 -31.69 5.43 -8.90
N GLY A 305 -30.39 5.41 -9.17
CA GLY A 305 -29.50 6.56 -9.02
C GLY A 305 -29.06 6.84 -7.59
N GLN A 306 -29.39 5.96 -6.62
CA GLN A 306 -28.96 6.10 -5.24
C GLN A 306 -27.48 5.69 -5.13
N THR A 307 -26.66 6.54 -4.52
CA THR A 307 -25.27 6.22 -4.21
C THR A 307 -25.23 5.19 -3.09
N VAL A 308 -24.63 4.04 -3.37
CA VAL A 308 -24.50 2.91 -2.44
C VAL A 308 -23.09 2.81 -1.86
N TRP A 309 -22.10 3.36 -2.55
CA TRP A 309 -20.70 3.42 -2.11
C TRP A 309 -20.05 4.67 -2.68
N GLU A 310 -19.15 5.28 -1.89
CA GLU A 310 -18.35 6.42 -2.34
C GLU A 310 -16.96 6.40 -1.69
N LYS A 311 -15.98 6.98 -2.38
CA LYS A 311 -14.61 7.20 -1.89
C LYS A 311 -14.05 8.50 -2.47
N HIS A 312 -13.31 9.24 -1.66
CA HIS A 312 -12.54 10.40 -2.11
C HIS A 312 -11.08 10.16 -1.77
N ALA A 313 -10.19 10.31 -2.75
CA ALA A 313 -8.77 10.11 -2.52
C ALA A 313 -7.94 10.89 -3.53
N PHE A 314 -6.73 11.26 -3.11
CA PHE A 314 -5.70 11.76 -3.99
C PHE A 314 -5.03 10.58 -4.71
N TYR A 315 -4.79 10.76 -6.02
CA TYR A 315 -4.03 9.83 -6.83
C TYR A 315 -2.95 10.58 -7.61
N PRO A 316 -1.72 10.05 -7.69
CA PRO A 316 -0.68 10.60 -8.55
C PRO A 316 -0.98 10.28 -10.02
N ASN A 317 -0.32 11.00 -10.93
CA ASN A 317 -0.31 10.65 -12.35
C ASN A 317 0.06 9.18 -12.55
N GLY A 318 -0.69 8.46 -13.39
CA GLY A 318 -0.41 7.05 -13.68
C GLY A 318 -1.66 6.19 -13.86
N LYS A 319 -1.44 4.86 -13.84
CA LYS A 319 -2.47 3.83 -13.91
C LYS A 319 -2.80 3.34 -12.50
N HIS A 320 -4.07 3.16 -12.22
CA HIS A 320 -4.58 2.77 -10.89
C HIS A 320 -5.71 1.76 -11.02
N ILE A 321 -6.02 1.07 -9.92
CA ILE A 321 -7.13 0.14 -9.83
C ILE A 321 -7.93 0.44 -8.56
N ILE A 322 -9.25 0.58 -8.69
CA ILE A 322 -10.20 0.55 -7.59
C ILE A 322 -10.80 -0.85 -7.50
N ASN A 323 -10.88 -1.39 -6.30
CA ASN A 323 -11.54 -2.66 -6.03
C ASN A 323 -12.88 -2.42 -5.32
N TRP A 324 -13.90 -3.21 -5.68
CA TRP A 324 -15.19 -3.21 -5.00
C TRP A 324 -15.74 -4.62 -4.85
N GLN A 325 -16.35 -4.91 -3.70
CA GLN A 325 -16.80 -6.25 -3.31
C GLN A 325 -18.33 -6.40 -3.26
N GLY A 326 -19.08 -5.50 -3.89
CA GLY A 326 -20.54 -5.56 -3.85
C GLY A 326 -21.15 -5.13 -2.50
N ARG A 327 -20.39 -4.36 -1.71
CA ARG A 327 -20.82 -3.84 -0.41
C ARG A 327 -21.09 -2.34 -0.46
N SER A 328 -22.02 -1.90 0.35
CA SER A 328 -22.31 -0.47 0.54
C SER A 328 -21.21 0.21 1.38
N GLY A 329 -21.23 1.54 1.42
CA GLY A 329 -20.26 2.33 2.19
C GLY A 329 -20.26 2.06 3.71
N ASN A 330 -21.32 1.48 4.25
CA ASN A 330 -21.42 1.03 5.64
C ASN A 330 -21.14 -0.49 5.80
N GLY A 331 -20.60 -1.14 4.79
CA GLY A 331 -20.20 -2.55 4.82
C GLY A 331 -21.32 -3.57 4.59
N ALA A 332 -22.57 -3.14 4.41
CA ALA A 332 -23.69 -4.04 4.17
C ALA A 332 -23.65 -4.64 2.75
N ASP A 333 -23.92 -5.92 2.64
CA ASP A 333 -24.02 -6.61 1.36
C ASP A 333 -25.15 -6.04 0.50
N LEU A 334 -24.84 -5.78 -0.77
CA LEU A 334 -25.81 -5.29 -1.74
C LEU A 334 -26.46 -6.46 -2.52
N PRO A 335 -27.68 -6.28 -3.05
CA PRO A 335 -28.32 -7.30 -3.87
C PRO A 335 -27.62 -7.47 -5.24
N SER A 336 -27.76 -8.66 -5.84
CA SER A 336 -27.40 -8.86 -7.25
C SER A 336 -28.12 -7.86 -8.13
N GLY A 337 -27.41 -7.28 -9.09
CA GLY A 337 -28.00 -6.28 -9.95
C GLY A 337 -26.99 -5.46 -10.75
N LEU A 338 -27.56 -4.52 -11.49
CA LEU A 338 -26.81 -3.57 -12.29
C LEU A 338 -26.46 -2.34 -11.45
N TYR A 339 -25.18 -1.97 -11.50
CA TYR A 339 -24.63 -0.80 -10.82
C TYR A 339 -23.86 0.07 -11.81
N PHE A 340 -23.64 1.31 -11.45
CA PHE A 340 -22.86 2.27 -12.24
C PHE A 340 -21.74 2.84 -11.39
N PHE A 341 -20.54 2.53 -11.78
CA PHE A 341 -19.33 3.15 -11.22
C PHE A 341 -19.05 4.47 -11.94
N THR A 342 -18.77 5.51 -11.18
CA THR A 342 -18.39 6.83 -11.68
C THR A 342 -17.10 7.27 -11.02
N ILE A 343 -16.14 7.73 -11.81
CA ILE A 343 -14.94 8.43 -11.36
C ILE A 343 -15.00 9.87 -11.83
N GLN A 344 -14.71 10.82 -10.95
CA GLN A 344 -14.80 12.24 -11.22
C GLN A 344 -13.55 12.96 -10.74
N SER A 345 -12.96 13.78 -11.62
CA SER A 345 -11.97 14.80 -11.29
C SER A 345 -12.62 16.18 -11.28
N SER A 346 -11.85 17.24 -10.95
CA SER A 346 -12.30 18.63 -11.07
C SER A 346 -12.72 19.04 -12.50
N LYS A 347 -12.23 18.32 -13.52
CA LYS A 347 -12.40 18.68 -14.95
C LYS A 347 -13.27 17.70 -15.73
N LYS A 348 -13.39 16.45 -15.30
CA LYS A 348 -14.02 15.38 -16.10
C LYS A 348 -14.67 14.32 -15.23
N SER A 349 -15.73 13.71 -15.73
CA SER A 349 -16.39 12.55 -15.12
C SER A 349 -16.49 11.41 -16.15
N LEU A 350 -16.20 10.18 -15.73
CA LEU A 350 -16.30 8.98 -16.52
C LEU A 350 -17.15 7.94 -15.79
N ARG A 351 -17.92 7.13 -16.54
CA ARG A 351 -18.86 6.16 -15.97
C ARG A 351 -18.76 4.82 -16.67
N GLN A 352 -18.83 3.73 -15.91
CA GLN A 352 -18.88 2.35 -16.39
C GLN A 352 -20.03 1.57 -15.74
N LYS A 353 -20.56 0.63 -16.48
CA LYS A 353 -21.59 -0.29 -16.04
C LYS A 353 -20.95 -1.56 -15.46
N ILE A 354 -21.41 -2.00 -14.29
CA ILE A 354 -20.96 -3.21 -13.61
C ILE A 354 -22.16 -4.09 -13.24
N LEU A 355 -22.02 -5.40 -13.42
CA LEU A 355 -23.06 -6.38 -13.09
C LEU A 355 -22.58 -7.27 -11.94
N TYR A 356 -23.22 -7.11 -10.80
CA TYR A 356 -22.97 -7.90 -9.60
C TYR A 356 -23.89 -9.11 -9.51
N LEU A 357 -23.34 -10.29 -9.34
CA LEU A 357 -24.05 -11.55 -9.16
C LEU A 357 -23.67 -12.14 -7.81
N LYS A 358 -24.64 -12.39 -6.96
CA LYS A 358 -24.42 -12.97 -5.63
C LYS A 358 -24.46 -14.50 -5.68
#